data_71789451e76d8853feaca8e93105a822
#
_entry.id   71789451e76d8853feaca8e93105a822
#
_cell.length_a   1.000
_cell.length_b   1.000
_cell.length_c   1.000
_cell.angle_alpha   90.00
_cell.angle_beta   90.00
_cell.angle_gamma   90.00
#
_symmetry.space_group_name_H-M   'P 1'
#
loop_
_entity.id
_entity.type
_entity.pdbx_description
1 polymer ?
#
loop_
_entity_poly.entity_id
_entity_poly.type
_entity_poly.pdbx_seq_one_letter_code
_entity_poly.pdbx_strand_id
1 'polypeptide(L)'
;CHNLWLQYRYSMDESILRNTVYPTLRRAINFYLPFLEEDGQGILHLKETYSPEYGNAKDCNYDLALLRWGCLTLLEACRILSINDELCPTWQHIADKLTDYPQNEDGMMIGKDVPYNRSHRHFSHLLMFYPLHLLNAEQEGSKELLEKSVEHWHSLPDNILGFSYTGASLLYAAFGEGNKALEKLNGLFALTLRPNTMYMESGPVIETPLSGAQCVHEMLLQSWGKKIRVFPAVPSQWQDVRFQDLRAEGAFLVSAIRKGGKTTDIRIKSLAGEPCILQTDMENPVVKIGNAMLVPQGKGVY
;
A
#
# COMPACT_ATOMS: atom_id res chain seq x y z
N CYS A 1 12.66 -4.12 3.60
CA CYS A 1 11.90 -4.86 4.62
C CYS A 1 10.45 -5.13 4.17
N HIS A 2 9.75 -4.11 3.64
CA HIS A 2 8.36 -4.29 3.20
C HIS A 2 8.22 -5.38 2.14
N ASN A 3 9.06 -5.40 1.11
CA ASN A 3 9.03 -6.45 0.08
C ASN A 3 9.31 -7.86 0.65
N LEU A 4 10.19 -7.99 1.64
CA LEU A 4 10.43 -9.26 2.34
C LEU A 4 9.21 -9.70 3.14
N TRP A 5 8.53 -8.75 3.81
CA TRP A 5 7.27 -9.01 4.48
C TRP A 5 6.19 -9.50 3.50
N LEU A 6 6.03 -8.83 2.34
CA LEU A 6 5.10 -9.26 1.30
C LEU A 6 5.43 -10.65 0.76
N GLN A 7 6.72 -10.99 0.58
CA GLN A 7 7.12 -12.34 0.17
C GLN A 7 6.62 -13.40 1.17
N TYR A 8 6.75 -13.13 2.49
CA TYR A 8 6.15 -13.98 3.51
C TYR A 8 4.62 -14.01 3.37
N ARG A 9 3.96 -12.86 3.28
CA ARG A 9 2.49 -12.77 3.21
C ARG A 9 1.91 -13.50 2.01
N TYR A 10 2.57 -13.47 0.87
CA TYR A 10 2.14 -14.17 -0.35
C TYR A 10 2.50 -15.66 -0.38
N SER A 11 3.44 -16.12 0.42
CA SER A 11 3.85 -17.53 0.48
C SER A 11 3.34 -18.25 1.72
N MET A 12 3.18 -17.55 2.83
CA MET A 12 2.98 -18.05 4.20
C MET A 12 4.10 -19.01 4.64
N ASP A 13 5.29 -18.85 4.06
CA ASP A 13 6.47 -19.62 4.45
C ASP A 13 7.09 -19.00 5.73
N GLU A 14 6.82 -19.64 6.87
CA GLU A 14 7.32 -19.18 8.17
C GLU A 14 8.86 -19.13 8.23
N SER A 15 9.55 -19.93 7.42
CA SER A 15 11.02 -19.91 7.37
C SER A 15 11.55 -18.56 6.83
N ILE A 16 10.86 -17.96 5.87
CA ILE A 16 11.17 -16.62 5.35
C ILE A 16 10.97 -15.57 6.47
N LEU A 17 9.84 -15.67 7.17
CA LEU A 17 9.53 -14.76 8.28
C LEU A 17 10.60 -14.85 9.39
N ARG A 18 10.93 -16.07 9.83
CA ARG A 18 11.85 -16.34 10.93
C ARG A 18 13.28 -16.00 10.62
N ASN A 19 13.76 -16.40 9.42
CA ASN A 19 15.18 -16.34 9.10
C ASN A 19 15.59 -15.08 8.34
N THR A 20 14.64 -14.36 7.73
CA THR A 20 14.94 -13.21 6.89
C THR A 20 14.19 -11.95 7.34
N VAL A 21 12.87 -11.97 7.38
CA VAL A 21 12.05 -10.77 7.64
C VAL A 21 12.30 -10.24 9.04
N TYR A 22 12.04 -11.07 10.06
CA TYR A 22 12.14 -10.67 11.46
C TYR A 22 13.53 -10.11 11.82
N PRO A 23 14.65 -10.81 11.60
CA PRO A 23 15.97 -10.29 12.00
C PRO A 23 16.37 -9.04 11.20
N THR A 24 15.95 -8.91 9.94
CA THR A 24 16.27 -7.74 9.12
C THR A 24 15.46 -6.54 9.56
N LEU A 25 14.15 -6.69 9.72
CA LEU A 25 13.27 -5.61 10.15
C LEU A 25 13.60 -5.16 11.57
N ARG A 26 13.90 -6.10 12.50
CA ARG A 26 14.32 -5.78 13.87
C ARG A 26 15.54 -4.86 13.87
N ARG A 27 16.55 -5.15 13.07
CA ARG A 27 17.75 -4.29 12.96
C ARG A 27 17.42 -2.94 12.34
N ALA A 28 16.60 -2.90 11.30
CA ALA A 28 16.20 -1.67 10.63
C ALA A 28 15.42 -0.73 11.56
N ILE A 29 14.45 -1.25 12.31
CA ILE A 29 13.66 -0.43 13.23
C ILE A 29 14.49 0.01 14.44
N ASN A 30 15.32 -0.88 15.01
CA ASN A 30 16.16 -0.54 16.14
C ASN A 30 17.23 0.51 15.81
N PHE A 31 17.60 0.65 14.54
CA PHE A 31 18.47 1.75 14.09
C PHE A 31 17.83 3.13 14.35
N TYR A 32 16.51 3.25 14.32
CA TYR A 32 15.82 4.53 14.54
C TYR A 32 15.66 4.90 16.01
N LEU A 33 15.83 3.98 16.97
CA LEU A 33 15.59 4.25 18.39
C LEU A 33 16.37 5.46 18.93
N PRO A 34 17.67 5.68 18.59
CA PRO A 34 18.41 6.86 19.05
C PRO A 34 17.99 8.19 18.42
N PHE A 35 17.15 8.13 17.36
CA PHE A 35 16.64 9.32 16.68
C PHE A 35 15.29 9.78 17.22
N LEU A 36 14.69 9.03 18.16
CA LEU A 36 13.43 9.40 18.80
C LEU A 36 13.68 10.30 20.01
N GLU A 37 12.84 11.32 20.14
CA GLU A 37 12.79 12.24 21.27
C GLU A 37 11.35 12.31 21.79
N GLU A 38 11.17 12.18 23.09
CA GLU A 38 9.87 12.33 23.73
C GLU A 38 9.69 13.79 24.17
N ASP A 39 8.53 14.36 23.86
CA ASP A 39 8.17 15.70 24.30
C ASP A 39 7.56 15.72 25.72
N GLY A 40 7.23 16.92 26.23
CA GLY A 40 6.64 17.07 27.56
C GLY A 40 5.21 16.50 27.71
N GLN A 41 4.62 15.99 26.63
CA GLN A 41 3.27 15.36 26.61
C GLN A 41 3.36 13.84 26.40
N GLY A 42 4.58 13.28 26.29
CA GLY A 42 4.80 11.86 26.05
C GLY A 42 4.59 11.43 24.58
N ILE A 43 4.68 12.36 23.65
CA ILE A 43 4.64 12.11 22.20
C ILE A 43 6.05 11.93 21.68
N LEU A 44 6.27 10.91 20.88
CA LEU A 44 7.56 10.62 20.27
C LEU A 44 7.71 11.35 18.94
N HIS A 45 8.77 12.11 18.82
CA HIS A 45 9.17 12.84 17.62
C HIS A 45 10.43 12.23 17.02
N LEU A 46 10.55 12.25 15.71
CA LEU A 46 11.75 11.85 15.00
C LEU A 46 12.63 13.08 14.74
N LYS A 47 13.90 12.98 15.09
CA LYS A 47 14.91 14.01 14.73
C LYS A 47 14.94 14.23 13.23
N GLU A 48 15.58 15.31 12.80
CA GLU A 48 15.73 15.63 11.39
C GLU A 48 16.33 14.44 10.61
N THR A 49 15.62 14.04 9.57
CA THR A 49 16.01 12.99 8.62
C THR A 49 15.81 13.50 7.19
N TYR A 50 16.28 12.73 6.21
CA TYR A 50 16.22 13.10 4.80
C TYR A 50 15.09 12.35 4.08
N SER A 51 14.07 13.08 3.62
CA SER A 51 13.08 12.53 2.69
C SER A 51 13.74 12.31 1.33
N PRO A 52 13.63 11.09 0.73
CA PRO A 52 14.39 10.72 -0.46
C PRO A 52 14.32 11.75 -1.57
N GLU A 53 15.48 12.29 -1.94
CA GLU A 53 15.72 13.27 -3.00
C GLU A 53 14.94 14.59 -2.86
N TYR A 54 14.24 14.80 -1.74
CA TYR A 54 13.51 16.06 -1.52
C TYR A 54 14.24 16.99 -0.56
N GLY A 55 14.50 16.59 0.67
CA GLY A 55 15.18 17.42 1.66
C GLY A 55 15.04 16.89 3.08
N ASN A 56 15.68 17.60 4.00
CA ASN A 56 15.61 17.29 5.42
C ASN A 56 14.33 17.84 6.05
N ALA A 57 13.78 17.09 6.99
CA ALA A 57 12.68 17.51 7.84
C ALA A 57 12.73 16.81 9.20
N LYS A 58 12.31 17.49 10.26
CA LYS A 58 11.90 16.85 11.50
C LYS A 58 10.57 16.17 11.29
N ASP A 59 10.32 15.05 11.97
CA ASP A 59 9.09 14.26 11.81
C ASP A 59 8.77 14.01 10.33
N CYS A 60 9.76 13.53 9.59
CA CYS A 60 9.65 13.26 8.16
C CYS A 60 8.59 12.17 7.90
N ASN A 61 7.56 12.48 7.12
CA ASN A 61 6.45 11.57 6.81
C ASN A 61 6.91 10.23 6.22
N TYR A 62 7.99 10.25 5.44
CA TYR A 62 8.61 9.04 4.91
C TYR A 62 9.04 8.08 6.02
N ASP A 63 9.77 8.59 7.00
CA ASP A 63 10.31 7.78 8.10
C ASP A 63 9.24 7.46 9.15
N LEU A 64 8.33 8.40 9.45
CA LEU A 64 7.21 8.15 10.37
C LEU A 64 6.35 6.98 9.88
N ALA A 65 6.04 6.95 8.58
CA ALA A 65 5.25 5.86 8.00
C ALA A 65 5.96 4.52 8.08
N LEU A 66 7.25 4.46 7.69
CA LEU A 66 8.04 3.24 7.74
C LEU A 66 8.29 2.75 9.15
N LEU A 67 8.54 3.66 10.10
CA LEU A 67 8.79 3.32 11.50
C LEU A 67 7.51 2.74 12.16
N ARG A 68 6.37 3.41 11.98
CA ARG A 68 5.08 2.92 12.50
C ARG A 68 4.71 1.56 11.91
N TRP A 69 4.80 1.42 10.58
CA TRP A 69 4.59 0.14 9.91
C TRP A 69 5.53 -0.94 10.42
N GLY A 70 6.81 -0.62 10.58
CA GLY A 70 7.82 -1.59 11.01
C GLY A 70 7.61 -2.07 12.43
N CYS A 71 7.25 -1.18 13.38
CA CYS A 71 6.91 -1.56 14.76
C CYS A 71 5.69 -2.49 14.80
N LEU A 72 4.60 -2.14 14.10
CA LEU A 72 3.40 -2.98 14.03
C LEU A 72 3.70 -4.35 13.39
N THR A 73 4.52 -4.38 12.34
CA THR A 73 4.93 -5.62 11.67
C THR A 73 5.81 -6.50 12.55
N LEU A 74 6.72 -5.91 13.34
CA LEU A 74 7.54 -6.67 14.31
C LEU A 74 6.68 -7.30 15.40
N LEU A 75 5.71 -6.57 15.94
CA LEU A 75 4.77 -7.10 16.93
C LEU A 75 3.96 -8.27 16.35
N GLU A 76 3.47 -8.14 15.12
CA GLU A 76 2.76 -9.23 14.43
C GLU A 76 3.69 -10.42 14.15
N ALA A 77 4.94 -10.19 13.74
CA ALA A 77 5.93 -11.24 13.52
C ALA A 77 6.25 -11.98 14.82
N CYS A 78 6.42 -11.28 15.94
CA CYS A 78 6.62 -11.90 17.27
C CYS A 78 5.43 -12.79 17.67
N ARG A 79 4.21 -12.30 17.41
CA ARG A 79 2.98 -13.06 17.68
C ARG A 79 2.93 -14.36 16.84
N ILE A 80 3.19 -14.26 15.53
CA ILE A 80 3.15 -15.41 14.62
C ILE A 80 4.24 -16.44 14.99
N LEU A 81 5.46 -15.97 15.22
CA LEU A 81 6.61 -16.83 15.53
C LEU A 81 6.69 -17.28 16.98
N SER A 82 5.77 -16.82 17.85
CA SER A 82 5.78 -17.04 19.30
C SER A 82 7.13 -16.63 19.92
N ILE A 83 7.69 -15.49 19.48
CA ILE A 83 8.92 -14.91 20.00
C ILE A 83 8.59 -13.92 21.09
N ASN A 84 9.20 -14.08 22.27
CA ASN A 84 9.17 -13.10 23.35
C ASN A 84 10.42 -12.21 23.25
N ASP A 85 10.35 -11.14 22.45
CA ASP A 85 11.46 -10.18 22.29
C ASP A 85 11.36 -9.10 23.39
N GLU A 86 12.51 -8.79 24.00
CA GLU A 86 12.61 -7.76 25.05
C GLU A 86 12.19 -6.36 24.58
N LEU A 87 12.23 -6.08 23.27
CA LEU A 87 11.86 -4.80 22.67
C LEU A 87 10.39 -4.70 22.26
N CYS A 88 9.57 -5.74 22.41
CA CYS A 88 8.14 -5.66 22.13
C CYS A 88 7.45 -4.47 22.84
N PRO A 89 7.70 -4.20 24.15
CA PRO A 89 7.13 -3.02 24.79
C PRO A 89 7.56 -1.69 24.16
N THR A 90 8.83 -1.62 23.72
CA THR A 90 9.37 -0.42 23.04
C THR A 90 8.69 -0.20 21.68
N TRP A 91 8.55 -1.24 20.88
CA TRP A 91 7.87 -1.13 19.57
C TRP A 91 6.39 -0.79 19.72
N GLN A 92 5.73 -1.34 20.76
CA GLN A 92 4.34 -0.98 21.07
C GLN A 92 4.24 0.50 21.47
N HIS A 93 5.14 0.96 22.36
CA HIS A 93 5.18 2.37 22.76
C HIS A 93 5.39 3.31 21.57
N ILE A 94 6.30 2.98 20.65
CA ILE A 94 6.50 3.75 19.42
C ILE A 94 5.23 3.75 18.56
N ALA A 95 4.60 2.60 18.34
CA ALA A 95 3.40 2.52 17.54
C ALA A 95 2.26 3.39 18.09
N ASP A 96 2.14 3.45 19.43
CA ASP A 96 1.08 4.19 20.15
C ASP A 96 1.36 5.69 20.31
N LYS A 97 2.63 6.07 20.42
CA LYS A 97 3.06 7.42 20.82
C LYS A 97 3.79 8.21 19.75
N LEU A 98 4.12 7.60 18.62
CA LEU A 98 4.72 8.33 17.50
C LEU A 98 3.78 9.43 17.04
N THR A 99 4.33 10.64 16.83
CA THR A 99 3.56 11.82 16.41
C THR A 99 2.71 11.55 15.17
N ASP A 100 1.61 12.29 15.00
CA ASP A 100 0.79 12.25 13.79
C ASP A 100 1.58 12.72 12.56
N TYR A 101 1.08 12.35 11.39
CA TYR A 101 1.70 12.75 10.12
C TYR A 101 1.53 14.26 9.88
N PRO A 102 2.62 15.03 9.72
CA PRO A 102 2.55 16.44 9.33
C PRO A 102 1.72 16.67 8.06
N GLN A 103 0.71 17.54 8.16
CA GLN A 103 -0.19 17.90 7.07
C GLN A 103 -0.59 19.39 7.19
N ASN A 104 -1.04 19.96 6.08
CA ASN A 104 -1.55 21.36 6.01
C ASN A 104 -2.79 21.46 5.09
N GLU A 105 -3.15 22.67 4.68
CA GLU A 105 -4.26 22.90 3.75
C GLU A 105 -4.07 22.25 2.37
N ASP A 106 -2.85 21.94 1.94
CA ASP A 106 -2.52 21.29 0.65
C ASP A 106 -2.43 19.77 0.75
N GLY A 107 -2.52 19.20 1.96
CA GLY A 107 -2.45 17.75 2.21
C GLY A 107 -1.22 17.35 3.01
N MET A 108 -0.66 16.17 2.70
CA MET A 108 0.52 15.66 3.40
C MET A 108 1.77 16.49 3.09
N MET A 109 2.50 16.86 4.15
CA MET A 109 3.77 17.56 4.08
C MET A 109 4.94 16.58 3.92
N ILE A 110 6.15 17.09 3.69
CA ILE A 110 7.39 16.29 3.75
C ILE A 110 7.69 15.90 5.21
N GLY A 111 7.54 16.83 6.11
CA GLY A 111 7.69 16.67 7.55
C GLY A 111 7.29 17.95 8.27
N LYS A 112 7.57 18.02 9.56
CA LYS A 112 7.21 19.17 10.39
C LYS A 112 7.80 20.47 9.81
N ASP A 113 6.95 21.47 9.59
CA ASP A 113 7.30 22.79 9.05
C ASP A 113 7.94 22.77 7.64
N VAL A 114 7.86 21.64 6.93
CA VAL A 114 8.37 21.48 5.57
C VAL A 114 7.24 21.03 4.65
N PRO A 115 6.52 21.97 4.00
CA PRO A 115 5.44 21.65 3.07
C PRO A 115 5.98 21.01 1.78
N TYR A 116 5.11 20.30 1.06
CA TYR A 116 5.40 19.86 -0.30
C TYR A 116 5.20 21.03 -1.27
N ASN A 117 6.24 21.83 -1.52
CA ASN A 117 6.15 23.10 -2.25
C ASN A 117 7.01 23.19 -3.51
N ARG A 118 7.62 22.09 -3.92
CA ARG A 118 8.34 21.98 -5.20
C ARG A 118 8.04 20.67 -5.89
N SER A 119 7.99 20.70 -7.20
CA SER A 119 7.76 19.51 -8.00
C SER A 119 8.83 18.44 -7.77
N HIS A 120 8.40 17.20 -7.58
CA HIS A 120 9.29 16.05 -7.46
C HIS A 120 8.60 14.79 -7.98
N ARG A 121 9.39 13.88 -8.59
CA ARG A 121 8.85 12.63 -9.16
C ARG A 121 8.44 11.59 -8.13
N HIS A 122 8.97 11.66 -6.90
CA HIS A 122 8.67 10.69 -5.84
C HIS A 122 7.53 11.16 -4.95
N PHE A 123 6.81 10.18 -4.38
CA PHE A 123 5.71 10.37 -3.42
C PHE A 123 6.05 9.86 -2.02
N SER A 124 7.29 10.03 -1.58
CA SER A 124 7.78 9.57 -0.28
C SER A 124 6.92 10.03 0.91
N HIS A 125 6.31 11.20 0.80
CA HIS A 125 5.39 11.77 1.80
C HIS A 125 4.00 11.09 1.83
N LEU A 126 3.71 10.12 0.95
CA LEU A 126 2.41 9.44 0.84
C LEU A 126 2.49 7.93 1.12
N LEU A 127 3.62 7.41 1.65
CA LEU A 127 3.80 5.97 1.88
C LEU A 127 2.79 5.39 2.86
N MET A 128 2.25 6.18 3.79
CA MET A 128 1.23 5.73 4.73
C MET A 128 -0.07 5.30 4.03
N PHE A 129 -0.37 5.83 2.84
CA PHE A 129 -1.50 5.41 2.02
C PHE A 129 -1.17 4.18 1.19
N TYR A 130 -0.06 4.24 0.44
CA TYR A 130 0.42 3.14 -0.38
C TYR A 130 1.97 3.17 -0.42
N PRO A 131 2.65 2.04 -0.20
CA PRO A 131 2.13 0.66 -0.10
C PRO A 131 1.81 0.19 1.33
N LEU A 132 1.89 1.05 2.35
CA LEU A 132 1.84 0.63 3.75
C LEU A 132 0.40 0.50 4.31
N HIS A 133 -0.60 1.08 3.66
CA HIS A 133 -2.03 1.03 4.04
C HIS A 133 -2.31 1.39 5.52
N LEU A 134 -1.45 2.22 6.14
CA LEU A 134 -1.63 2.74 7.51
C LEU A 134 -2.78 3.74 7.57
N LEU A 135 -2.93 4.55 6.52
CA LEU A 135 -4.13 5.29 6.20
C LEU A 135 -4.76 4.67 4.95
N ASN A 136 -6.04 4.34 5.02
CA ASN A 136 -6.70 3.56 3.96
C ASN A 136 -8.17 3.95 3.79
N ALA A 137 -8.81 3.42 2.76
CA ALA A 137 -10.18 3.75 2.36
C ALA A 137 -11.27 3.36 3.39
N GLU A 138 -10.93 2.58 4.42
CA GLU A 138 -11.87 2.17 5.49
C GLU A 138 -11.88 3.18 6.66
N GLN A 139 -11.02 4.21 6.63
CA GLN A 139 -10.90 5.23 7.67
C GLN A 139 -11.52 6.54 7.18
N GLU A 140 -12.33 7.16 8.03
CA GLU A 140 -12.96 8.45 7.76
C GLU A 140 -11.92 9.55 7.49
N GLY A 141 -12.16 10.40 6.50
CA GLY A 141 -11.28 11.51 6.12
C GLY A 141 -10.02 11.11 5.34
N SER A 142 -9.64 9.83 5.31
CA SER A 142 -8.41 9.40 4.63
C SER A 142 -8.48 9.57 3.12
N LYS A 143 -9.66 9.40 2.53
CA LYS A 143 -9.85 9.57 1.09
C LYS A 143 -9.67 11.02 0.66
N GLU A 144 -10.30 11.94 1.36
CA GLU A 144 -10.20 13.39 1.10
C GLU A 144 -8.76 13.88 1.26
N LEU A 145 -8.07 13.40 2.28
CA LEU A 145 -6.67 13.73 2.52
C LEU A 145 -5.75 13.19 1.42
N LEU A 146 -5.99 11.94 0.97
CA LEU A 146 -5.28 11.37 -0.17
C LEU A 146 -5.48 12.20 -1.44
N GLU A 147 -6.74 12.45 -1.81
CA GLU A 147 -7.09 13.17 -3.04
C GLU A 147 -6.44 14.54 -3.06
N LYS A 148 -6.56 15.30 -1.97
CA LYS A 148 -5.93 16.59 -1.79
C LYS A 148 -4.41 16.52 -1.97
N SER A 149 -3.77 15.56 -1.32
CA SER A 149 -2.31 15.39 -1.40
C SER A 149 -1.83 15.02 -2.80
N VAL A 150 -2.55 14.14 -3.52
CA VAL A 150 -2.19 13.74 -4.88
C VAL A 150 -2.46 14.88 -5.88
N GLU A 151 -3.57 15.60 -5.73
CA GLU A 151 -3.89 16.75 -6.57
C GLU A 151 -2.87 17.86 -6.39
N HIS A 152 -2.48 18.18 -5.15
CA HIS A 152 -1.42 19.14 -4.87
C HIS A 152 -0.08 18.70 -5.48
N TRP A 153 0.35 17.45 -5.25
CA TRP A 153 1.57 16.91 -5.85
C TRP A 153 1.60 17.08 -7.37
N HIS A 154 0.51 16.70 -8.05
CA HIS A 154 0.40 16.79 -9.50
C HIS A 154 0.13 18.21 -10.05
N SER A 155 -0.20 19.19 -9.19
CA SER A 155 -0.31 20.59 -9.57
C SER A 155 1.04 21.28 -9.80
N LEU A 156 2.15 20.65 -9.39
CA LEU A 156 3.52 21.12 -9.54
C LEU A 156 4.21 20.36 -10.69
N PRO A 157 4.13 20.83 -11.95
CA PRO A 157 4.38 19.96 -13.12
C PRO A 157 5.85 19.73 -13.49
N ASP A 158 6.80 20.54 -13.01
CA ASP A 158 8.17 20.62 -13.55
C ASP A 158 8.95 19.29 -13.54
N ASN A 159 8.71 18.43 -12.56
CA ASN A 159 9.37 17.14 -12.36
C ASN A 159 8.38 15.96 -12.22
N ILE A 160 7.22 16.06 -12.85
CA ILE A 160 6.27 14.95 -12.93
C ILE A 160 6.72 14.05 -14.09
N LEU A 161 7.18 12.85 -13.72
CA LEU A 161 7.71 11.85 -14.63
C LEU A 161 6.88 10.55 -14.61
N GLY A 162 7.30 9.54 -15.34
CA GLY A 162 6.58 8.27 -15.42
C GLY A 162 6.30 7.64 -14.05
N PHE A 163 7.27 7.67 -13.13
CA PHE A 163 7.09 7.16 -11.76
C PHE A 163 6.03 7.95 -10.97
N SER A 164 5.85 9.24 -11.24
CA SER A 164 4.79 10.05 -10.62
C SER A 164 3.40 9.59 -11.09
N TYR A 165 3.25 9.29 -12.37
CA TYR A 165 1.99 8.79 -12.91
C TYR A 165 1.62 7.41 -12.34
N THR A 166 2.59 6.49 -12.24
CA THR A 166 2.33 5.18 -11.63
C THR A 166 2.05 5.30 -10.14
N GLY A 167 2.77 6.15 -9.41
CA GLY A 167 2.53 6.41 -8.00
C GLY A 167 1.12 6.94 -7.73
N ALA A 168 0.68 7.94 -8.49
CA ALA A 168 -0.68 8.48 -8.37
C ALA A 168 -1.74 7.43 -8.76
N SER A 169 -1.49 6.62 -9.80
CA SER A 169 -2.39 5.53 -10.19
C SER A 169 -2.54 4.50 -9.07
N LEU A 170 -1.44 4.08 -8.43
CA LEU A 170 -1.45 3.14 -7.29
C LEU A 170 -2.19 3.70 -6.08
N LEU A 171 -1.95 4.98 -5.76
CA LEU A 171 -2.63 5.67 -4.66
C LEU A 171 -4.15 5.72 -4.89
N TYR A 172 -4.60 6.11 -6.08
CA TYR A 172 -6.03 6.10 -6.42
C TYR A 172 -6.62 4.68 -6.44
N ALA A 173 -5.91 3.69 -6.97
CA ALA A 173 -6.36 2.30 -6.97
C ALA A 173 -6.54 1.76 -5.55
N ALA A 174 -5.62 2.06 -4.63
CA ALA A 174 -5.71 1.64 -3.22
C ALA A 174 -6.96 2.17 -2.52
N PHE A 175 -7.55 3.27 -3.02
CA PHE A 175 -8.77 3.89 -2.51
C PHE A 175 -10.03 3.62 -3.36
N GLY A 176 -9.94 2.69 -4.33
CA GLY A 176 -11.07 2.29 -5.14
C GLY A 176 -11.42 3.24 -6.28
N GLU A 177 -10.58 4.26 -6.55
CA GLU A 177 -10.80 5.29 -7.55
C GLU A 177 -10.29 4.87 -8.94
N GLY A 178 -10.88 3.78 -9.49
CA GLY A 178 -10.41 3.15 -10.73
C GLY A 178 -10.36 4.08 -11.96
N ASN A 179 -11.29 5.00 -12.09
CA ASN A 179 -11.28 5.96 -13.22
C ASN A 179 -10.09 6.93 -13.10
N LYS A 180 -9.81 7.47 -11.92
CA LYS A 180 -8.65 8.34 -11.66
C LYS A 180 -7.35 7.55 -11.80
N ALA A 181 -7.31 6.30 -11.32
CA ALA A 181 -6.16 5.42 -11.47
C ALA A 181 -5.82 5.16 -12.95
N LEU A 182 -6.82 4.85 -13.78
CA LEU A 182 -6.62 4.65 -15.20
C LEU A 182 -6.22 5.95 -15.92
N GLU A 183 -6.77 7.10 -15.54
CA GLU A 183 -6.37 8.41 -16.08
C GLU A 183 -4.86 8.64 -15.90
N LYS A 184 -4.35 8.40 -14.69
CA LYS A 184 -2.90 8.52 -14.41
C LYS A 184 -2.09 7.50 -15.19
N LEU A 185 -2.52 6.24 -15.28
CA LEU A 185 -1.85 5.21 -16.07
C LEU A 185 -1.80 5.57 -17.58
N ASN A 186 -2.86 6.14 -18.11
CA ASN A 186 -2.88 6.65 -19.49
C ASN A 186 -1.91 7.84 -19.68
N GLY A 187 -1.76 8.70 -18.66
CA GLY A 187 -0.74 9.75 -18.65
C GLY A 187 0.68 9.20 -18.75
N LEU A 188 0.98 8.11 -18.05
CA LEU A 188 2.24 7.38 -18.20
C LEU A 188 2.48 6.97 -19.66
N PHE A 189 1.50 6.29 -20.28
CA PHE A 189 1.65 5.80 -21.65
C PHE A 189 1.84 6.93 -22.64
N ALA A 190 1.08 8.02 -22.53
CA ALA A 190 1.20 9.18 -23.39
C ALA A 190 2.56 9.87 -23.28
N LEU A 191 3.14 9.91 -22.08
CA LEU A 191 4.43 10.57 -21.83
C LEU A 191 5.62 9.71 -22.30
N THR A 192 5.59 8.40 -22.06
CA THR A 192 6.80 7.58 -22.03
C THR A 192 6.82 6.44 -23.03
N LEU A 193 5.66 6.02 -23.55
CA LEU A 193 5.59 4.91 -24.49
C LEU A 193 5.87 5.39 -25.91
N ARG A 194 6.84 4.77 -26.59
CA ARG A 194 7.21 5.08 -27.97
C ARG A 194 6.43 4.22 -28.97
N PRO A 195 6.33 4.62 -30.26
CA PRO A 195 5.62 3.85 -31.28
C PRO A 195 6.08 2.39 -31.45
N ASN A 196 7.33 2.09 -31.10
CA ASN A 196 7.87 0.73 -31.08
C ASN A 196 7.58 -0.04 -29.77
N THR A 197 6.68 0.46 -28.92
CA THR A 197 6.31 -0.06 -27.62
C THR A 197 7.40 -0.03 -26.54
N MET A 198 8.56 0.58 -26.83
CA MET A 198 9.61 0.76 -25.84
C MET A 198 9.27 1.89 -24.88
N TYR A 199 9.50 1.64 -23.61
CA TYR A 199 9.45 2.66 -22.57
C TYR A 199 10.71 3.55 -22.63
N MET A 200 10.54 4.85 -22.50
CA MET A 200 11.64 5.82 -22.40
C MET A 200 11.26 6.98 -21.49
N GLU A 201 12.02 7.16 -20.44
CA GLU A 201 11.97 8.31 -19.54
C GLU A 201 13.34 9.05 -19.57
N SER A 202 14.04 9.21 -18.47
CA SER A 202 15.39 9.76 -18.41
C SER A 202 16.50 8.75 -18.78
N GLY A 203 16.11 7.54 -19.14
CA GLY A 203 16.96 6.40 -19.49
C GLY A 203 16.14 5.10 -19.46
N PRO A 204 16.77 3.95 -19.61
CA PRO A 204 16.11 2.64 -19.53
C PRO A 204 15.88 2.27 -18.05
N VAL A 205 14.93 2.91 -17.39
CA VAL A 205 14.50 2.59 -16.03
C VAL A 205 13.49 1.44 -16.06
N ILE A 206 13.70 0.41 -15.26
CA ILE A 206 12.85 -0.78 -15.19
C ILE A 206 11.71 -0.65 -14.17
N GLU A 207 11.91 0.15 -13.13
CA GLU A 207 10.96 0.30 -12.02
C GLU A 207 9.62 0.88 -12.46
N THR A 208 9.61 1.84 -13.39
CA THR A 208 8.36 2.48 -13.84
C THR A 208 7.46 1.55 -14.65
N PRO A 209 7.95 0.77 -15.65
CA PRO A 209 7.13 -0.25 -16.31
C PRO A 209 6.59 -1.31 -15.36
N LEU A 210 7.39 -1.76 -14.38
CA LEU A 210 6.94 -2.71 -13.35
C LEU A 210 5.86 -2.10 -12.45
N SER A 211 6.03 -0.84 -12.05
CA SER A 211 5.02 -0.09 -11.31
C SER A 211 3.74 0.10 -12.13
N GLY A 212 3.85 0.32 -13.45
CA GLY A 212 2.70 0.37 -14.36
C GLY A 212 1.92 -0.95 -14.41
N ALA A 213 2.61 -2.09 -14.42
CA ALA A 213 1.98 -3.41 -14.32
C ALA A 213 1.29 -3.59 -12.96
N GLN A 214 1.92 -3.13 -11.87
CA GLN A 214 1.32 -3.14 -10.53
C GLN A 214 0.06 -2.28 -10.45
N CYS A 215 -0.03 -1.15 -11.16
CA CYS A 215 -1.26 -0.35 -11.22
C CYS A 215 -2.46 -1.17 -11.72
N VAL A 216 -2.26 -1.95 -12.78
CA VAL A 216 -3.32 -2.83 -13.30
C VAL A 216 -3.66 -3.93 -12.30
N HIS A 217 -2.66 -4.52 -11.66
CA HIS A 217 -2.87 -5.53 -10.62
C HIS A 217 -3.72 -4.98 -9.46
N GLU A 218 -3.39 -3.79 -8.94
CA GLU A 218 -4.13 -3.14 -7.84
C GLU A 218 -5.58 -2.77 -8.24
N MET A 219 -5.83 -2.46 -9.50
CA MET A 219 -7.21 -2.26 -9.99
C MET A 219 -8.02 -3.55 -9.97
N LEU A 220 -7.39 -4.71 -10.17
CA LEU A 220 -8.03 -6.02 -10.30
C LEU A 220 -8.16 -6.76 -8.97
N LEU A 221 -7.12 -6.73 -8.13
CA LEU A 221 -7.03 -7.52 -6.92
C LEU A 221 -6.18 -6.83 -5.85
N GLN A 222 -6.72 -6.70 -4.65
CA GLN A 222 -5.99 -6.22 -3.48
C GLN A 222 -6.17 -7.21 -2.32
N SER A 223 -5.17 -7.31 -1.42
CA SER A 223 -5.23 -8.26 -0.31
C SER A 223 -4.68 -7.74 1.02
N TRP A 224 -4.49 -6.42 1.15
CA TRP A 224 -4.05 -5.80 2.39
C TRP A 224 -5.11 -5.90 3.52
N GLY A 225 -4.68 -5.80 4.77
CA GLY A 225 -5.57 -5.83 5.94
C GLY A 225 -6.29 -7.17 6.13
N LYS A 226 -5.68 -8.28 5.70
CA LYS A 226 -6.23 -9.65 5.79
C LYS A 226 -7.53 -9.86 5.00
N LYS A 227 -7.83 -9.00 4.03
CA LYS A 227 -9.06 -9.02 3.24
C LYS A 227 -8.72 -9.04 1.74
N ILE A 228 -9.23 -10.02 1.02
CA ILE A 228 -9.12 -10.12 -0.44
C ILE A 228 -10.22 -9.27 -1.07
N ARG A 229 -9.85 -8.26 -1.84
CA ARG A 229 -10.76 -7.37 -2.57
C ARG A 229 -10.68 -7.68 -4.05
N VAL A 230 -11.79 -8.17 -4.61
CA VAL A 230 -11.89 -8.53 -6.04
C VAL A 230 -12.53 -7.38 -6.79
N PHE A 231 -11.83 -6.91 -7.83
CA PHE A 231 -12.20 -5.75 -8.65
C PHE A 231 -12.41 -4.45 -7.85
N PRO A 232 -11.51 -4.12 -6.88
CA PRO A 232 -11.72 -2.98 -5.99
C PRO A 232 -11.68 -1.63 -6.69
N ALA A 233 -10.94 -1.51 -7.80
CA ALA A 233 -10.72 -0.24 -8.49
C ALA A 233 -10.78 -0.39 -10.02
N VAL A 234 -11.67 -1.24 -10.54
CA VAL A 234 -11.83 -1.40 -11.99
C VAL A 234 -12.49 -0.15 -12.57
N PRO A 235 -11.88 0.48 -13.59
CA PRO A 235 -12.45 1.63 -14.27
C PRO A 235 -13.81 1.32 -14.87
N SER A 236 -14.72 2.30 -14.88
CA SER A 236 -16.10 2.12 -15.37
C SER A 236 -16.19 1.69 -16.84
N GLN A 237 -15.18 2.02 -17.66
CA GLN A 237 -15.12 1.62 -19.08
C GLN A 237 -14.68 0.15 -19.27
N TRP A 238 -14.14 -0.52 -18.24
CA TRP A 238 -13.77 -1.93 -18.29
C TRP A 238 -14.96 -2.81 -17.88
N GLN A 239 -15.91 -2.95 -18.77
CA GLN A 239 -17.16 -3.69 -18.52
C GLN A 239 -16.93 -5.20 -18.41
N ASP A 240 -16.04 -5.74 -19.27
CA ASP A 240 -15.70 -7.15 -19.33
C ASP A 240 -14.22 -7.32 -18.97
N VAL A 241 -13.96 -7.96 -17.83
CA VAL A 241 -12.61 -8.15 -17.29
C VAL A 241 -12.47 -9.57 -16.77
N ARG A 242 -11.31 -10.17 -17.00
CA ARG A 242 -10.95 -11.48 -16.45
C ARG A 242 -9.50 -11.47 -16.01
N PHE A 243 -9.25 -12.08 -14.84
CA PHE A 243 -7.91 -12.48 -14.45
C PHE A 243 -7.90 -13.90 -13.91
N GLN A 244 -6.73 -14.55 -13.93
CA GLN A 244 -6.57 -15.93 -13.52
C GLN A 244 -5.33 -16.09 -12.65
N ASP A 245 -5.51 -16.80 -11.52
CA ASP A 245 -4.48 -17.25 -10.61
C ASP A 245 -3.54 -16.12 -10.12
N LEU A 246 -4.07 -14.88 -9.95
CA LEU A 246 -3.33 -13.82 -9.29
C LEU A 246 -3.14 -14.18 -7.81
N ARG A 247 -1.94 -13.92 -7.29
CA ARG A 247 -1.61 -14.25 -5.92
C ARG A 247 -2.06 -13.16 -4.97
N ALA A 248 -2.66 -13.56 -3.85
CA ALA A 248 -3.07 -12.68 -2.75
C ALA A 248 -2.39 -13.10 -1.44
N GLU A 249 -2.33 -12.18 -0.46
CA GLU A 249 -1.83 -12.47 0.89
C GLU A 249 -2.60 -13.63 1.54
N GLY A 250 -1.92 -14.42 2.38
CA GLY A 250 -2.46 -15.68 2.92
C GLY A 250 -2.24 -16.87 1.97
N ALA A 251 -1.34 -16.72 0.99
CA ALA A 251 -1.03 -17.72 -0.03
C ALA A 251 -2.27 -18.18 -0.82
N PHE A 252 -3.12 -17.24 -1.19
CA PHE A 252 -4.26 -17.53 -2.05
C PHE A 252 -3.93 -17.33 -3.53
N LEU A 253 -4.53 -18.14 -4.40
CA LEU A 253 -4.64 -17.88 -5.84
C LEU A 253 -6.08 -17.51 -6.15
N VAL A 254 -6.27 -16.35 -6.76
CA VAL A 254 -7.59 -15.79 -7.05
C VAL A 254 -7.76 -15.65 -8.55
N SER A 255 -8.92 -16.09 -9.04
CA SER A 255 -9.36 -15.87 -10.41
C SER A 255 -10.75 -15.27 -10.38
N ALA A 256 -11.03 -14.32 -11.25
CA ALA A 256 -12.37 -13.71 -11.29
C ALA A 256 -12.77 -13.26 -12.69
N ILE A 257 -14.07 -13.16 -12.89
CA ILE A 257 -14.70 -12.71 -14.13
C ILE A 257 -15.71 -11.61 -13.80
N ARG A 258 -15.61 -10.51 -14.53
CA ARG A 258 -16.55 -9.40 -14.56
C ARG A 258 -17.14 -9.31 -15.96
N LYS A 259 -18.48 -9.21 -16.07
CA LYS A 259 -19.21 -9.06 -17.34
C LYS A 259 -20.28 -8.00 -17.20
N GLY A 260 -20.38 -7.12 -18.19
CA GLY A 260 -21.35 -6.04 -18.17
C GLY A 260 -21.27 -5.19 -16.90
N GLY A 261 -20.06 -4.96 -16.40
CA GLY A 261 -19.83 -4.15 -15.21
C GLY A 261 -20.15 -4.82 -13.86
N LYS A 262 -20.42 -6.14 -13.81
CA LYS A 262 -20.70 -6.89 -12.58
C LYS A 262 -19.81 -8.11 -12.45
N THR A 263 -19.35 -8.41 -11.23
CA THR A 263 -18.63 -9.64 -10.94
C THR A 263 -19.57 -10.83 -11.03
N THR A 264 -19.22 -11.82 -11.86
CA THR A 264 -20.06 -13.00 -12.13
C THR A 264 -19.50 -14.29 -11.59
N ASP A 265 -18.17 -14.37 -11.42
CA ASP A 265 -17.49 -15.56 -10.92
C ASP A 265 -16.23 -15.19 -10.17
N ILE A 266 -15.98 -15.86 -9.05
CA ILE A 266 -14.75 -15.76 -8.26
C ILE A 266 -14.33 -17.17 -7.87
N ARG A 267 -13.09 -17.53 -8.15
CA ARG A 267 -12.47 -18.78 -7.70
C ARG A 267 -11.27 -18.46 -6.82
N ILE A 268 -11.26 -19.00 -5.62
CA ILE A 268 -10.17 -18.85 -4.66
C ILE A 268 -9.62 -20.23 -4.34
N LYS A 269 -8.30 -20.40 -4.49
CA LYS A 269 -7.57 -21.59 -4.07
C LYS A 269 -6.66 -21.22 -2.93
N SER A 270 -6.89 -21.79 -1.75
CA SER A 270 -5.97 -21.69 -0.62
C SER A 270 -4.80 -22.64 -0.79
N LEU A 271 -3.58 -22.16 -0.56
CA LEU A 271 -2.37 -22.95 -0.59
C LEU A 271 -1.81 -23.22 0.81
N ALA A 272 -2.20 -22.41 1.82
CA ALA A 272 -1.70 -22.51 3.20
C ALA A 272 -2.79 -22.77 4.24
N GLY A 273 -4.06 -22.75 3.85
CA GLY A 273 -5.18 -22.98 4.79
C GLY A 273 -5.54 -21.76 5.65
N GLU A 274 -5.08 -20.57 5.30
CA GLU A 274 -5.38 -19.34 6.03
C GLU A 274 -6.89 -18.99 5.96
N PRO A 275 -7.43 -18.30 6.96
CA PRO A 275 -8.76 -17.72 6.89
C PRO A 275 -8.89 -16.75 5.71
N CYS A 276 -9.99 -16.86 4.96
CA CYS A 276 -10.25 -16.04 3.79
C CYS A 276 -11.40 -15.08 4.07
N ILE A 277 -11.13 -13.78 4.06
CA ILE A 277 -12.15 -12.74 4.07
C ILE A 277 -12.22 -12.14 2.66
N LEU A 278 -13.38 -12.25 2.03
CA LEU A 278 -13.62 -11.80 0.66
C LEU A 278 -14.49 -10.55 0.63
N GLN A 279 -14.04 -9.52 -0.07
CA GLN A 279 -14.86 -8.36 -0.43
C GLN A 279 -15.13 -8.35 -1.94
N THR A 280 -16.39 -8.20 -2.32
CA THR A 280 -16.84 -8.26 -3.71
C THR A 280 -18.13 -7.45 -3.91
N ASP A 281 -18.43 -7.04 -5.14
CA ASP A 281 -19.70 -6.44 -5.56
C ASP A 281 -20.78 -7.46 -5.90
N MET A 282 -20.53 -8.77 -5.72
CA MET A 282 -21.53 -9.82 -5.95
C MET A 282 -22.66 -9.72 -4.92
N GLU A 283 -23.89 -9.73 -5.41
CA GLU A 283 -25.06 -9.82 -4.56
C GLU A 283 -25.36 -11.30 -4.23
N ASN A 284 -25.44 -11.64 -2.94
CA ASN A 284 -25.76 -12.99 -2.45
C ASN A 284 -24.90 -14.10 -3.07
N PRO A 285 -23.56 -14.05 -2.96
CA PRO A 285 -22.69 -15.08 -3.51
C PRO A 285 -22.97 -16.44 -2.88
N VAL A 286 -22.84 -17.49 -3.68
CA VAL A 286 -23.06 -18.88 -3.25
C VAL A 286 -21.78 -19.68 -3.48
N VAL A 287 -21.32 -20.41 -2.46
CA VAL A 287 -20.19 -21.35 -2.60
C VAL A 287 -20.66 -22.60 -3.34
N LYS A 288 -20.01 -22.92 -4.45
CA LYS A 288 -20.37 -24.06 -5.29
C LYS A 288 -19.57 -25.33 -5.03
N ILE A 289 -18.40 -25.24 -4.37
CA ILE A 289 -17.46 -26.37 -4.19
C ILE A 289 -16.91 -26.36 -2.77
N GLY A 290 -16.85 -27.54 -2.15
CA GLY A 290 -16.27 -27.77 -0.83
C GLY A 290 -17.29 -27.58 0.33
N ASN A 291 -16.79 -27.75 1.56
CA ASN A 291 -17.59 -27.61 2.77
C ASN A 291 -17.52 -26.18 3.37
N ALA A 292 -17.09 -25.20 2.59
CA ALA A 292 -16.99 -23.81 3.03
C ALA A 292 -18.39 -23.19 3.15
N MET A 293 -18.62 -22.48 4.24
CA MET A 293 -19.79 -21.62 4.43
C MET A 293 -19.37 -20.17 4.36
N LEU A 294 -20.16 -19.33 3.68
CA LEU A 294 -19.99 -17.89 3.71
C LEU A 294 -20.64 -17.34 4.98
N VAL A 295 -19.87 -16.56 5.73
CA VAL A 295 -20.36 -15.84 6.90
C VAL A 295 -20.31 -14.34 6.58
N PRO A 296 -21.46 -13.70 6.32
CA PRO A 296 -21.50 -12.27 6.05
C PRO A 296 -20.92 -11.46 7.22
N GLN A 297 -19.98 -10.55 6.95
CA GLN A 297 -19.36 -9.66 7.93
C GLN A 297 -19.75 -8.18 7.71
N GLY A 298 -20.49 -7.92 6.63
CA GLY A 298 -20.93 -6.59 6.22
C GLY A 298 -21.38 -6.62 4.75
N LYS A 299 -21.77 -5.47 4.22
CA LYS A 299 -22.18 -5.37 2.82
C LYS A 299 -21.04 -5.76 1.87
N GLY A 300 -21.21 -6.86 1.13
CA GLY A 300 -20.21 -7.37 0.19
C GLY A 300 -18.94 -7.95 0.84
N VAL A 301 -18.95 -8.23 2.13
CA VAL A 301 -17.82 -8.84 2.87
C VAL A 301 -18.24 -10.18 3.46
N TYR A 302 -17.47 -11.23 3.14
CA TYR A 302 -17.75 -12.62 3.49
C TYR A 302 -16.54 -13.33 4.04
#